data_e2993dda934d096d76d943e82ec7e87c
#
_entry.id   e2993dda934d096d76d943e82ec7e87c
#
_cell.length_a   1.000
_cell.length_b   1.000
_cell.length_c   1.000
_cell.angle_alpha   90.00
_cell.angle_beta   90.00
_cell.angle_gamma   90.00
#
_symmetry.space_group_name_H-M   'P 1'
#
loop_
_entity.id
_entity.type
_entity.pdbx_description
1 polymer ?
#
loop_
_entity_poly.entity_id
_entity_poly.type
_entity_poly.pdbx_seq_one_letter_code
_entity_poly.pdbx_strand_id
1 'polypeptide(L)'
;MASALRRSLGLAALERGWLSANQAVFGGHGATPATVVDTGFSTHAGQTLALVDHALAGEPLGRIVNTHLHSDHCGGNAALQARGGVETWIPVHNLAAVEQWDEDALSYRLTDQPCPRFVADSALVPGERIALGEAAWEIHAAPGHDMDAVMLFEPQTRTLIAGDALWEQRLAIIFPELVGRDGFGPTRDTLSLIERLQPRIVLPGHGRPFGDVAQALAASRERVAAFERQPERHAQHAARALLMFHLLEVRESGFADLVAWMCRTPIYRTVARRGGMDDSRAADWAAGHVRRLVDDGVLIELEGRVAVRPQAQ
;
A
#
# COMPACT_ATOMS: atom_id res chain seq x y z
N MET A 1 -18.94 5.61 -10.99
CA MET A 1 -17.71 4.88 -11.31
C MET A 1 -17.82 3.41 -10.91
N ALA A 2 -18.03 3.02 -9.67
CA ALA A 2 -18.13 1.63 -9.22
C ALA A 2 -19.16 0.77 -10.01
N SER A 3 -20.36 1.29 -10.28
CA SER A 3 -21.38 0.56 -11.08
C SER A 3 -20.99 0.36 -12.55
N ALA A 4 -20.15 1.22 -13.11
CA ALA A 4 -19.64 1.06 -14.46
C ALA A 4 -18.58 -0.06 -14.51
N LEU A 5 -17.63 -0.08 -13.55
CA LEU A 5 -16.63 -1.13 -13.44
C LEU A 5 -17.25 -2.52 -13.23
N ARG A 6 -18.31 -2.60 -12.42
CA ARG A 6 -19.03 -3.86 -12.20
C ARG A 6 -19.72 -4.36 -13.49
N ARG A 7 -20.25 -3.46 -14.32
CA ARG A 7 -20.89 -3.86 -15.58
C ARG A 7 -19.91 -4.21 -16.69
N SER A 8 -18.75 -3.56 -16.74
CA SER A 8 -17.79 -3.73 -17.86
C SER A 8 -16.72 -4.79 -17.60
N LEU A 9 -16.41 -5.07 -16.33
CA LEU A 9 -15.30 -5.95 -15.95
C LEU A 9 -15.67 -7.00 -14.89
N GLY A 10 -16.92 -7.05 -14.44
CA GLY A 10 -17.30 -7.90 -13.30
C GLY A 10 -16.59 -7.50 -11.98
N LEU A 11 -16.02 -6.29 -11.93
CA LEU A 11 -15.14 -5.84 -10.84
C LEU A 11 -15.94 -5.11 -9.75
N ALA A 12 -15.82 -5.57 -8.51
CA ALA A 12 -16.22 -4.84 -7.31
C ALA A 12 -15.00 -4.17 -6.68
N ALA A 13 -14.99 -2.82 -6.71
CA ALA A 13 -13.96 -2.04 -6.01
C ALA A 13 -14.40 -1.81 -4.56
N LEU A 14 -13.61 -2.25 -3.61
CA LEU A 14 -13.84 -2.10 -2.17
C LEU A 14 -12.92 -1.00 -1.65
N GLU A 15 -13.48 0.19 -1.40
CA GLU A 15 -12.74 1.28 -0.78
C GLU A 15 -12.57 1.01 0.72
N ARG A 16 -11.33 1.14 1.20
CA ARG A 16 -10.96 0.86 2.59
C ARG A 16 -10.44 2.14 3.27
N GLY A 17 -10.33 2.06 4.57
CA GLY A 17 -9.63 3.11 5.34
C GLY A 17 -8.11 3.04 5.16
N TRP A 18 -7.39 4.06 5.64
CA TRP A 18 -5.95 4.21 5.42
C TRP A 18 -5.06 3.08 5.98
N LEU A 19 -5.53 2.32 6.96
CA LEU A 19 -4.78 1.18 7.50
C LEU A 19 -4.79 -0.05 6.57
N SER A 20 -5.75 -0.14 5.65
CA SER A 20 -5.84 -1.26 4.70
C SER A 20 -5.91 -0.72 3.30
N ALA A 21 -5.17 -1.32 2.39
CA ALA A 21 -5.32 -1.03 0.97
C ALA A 21 -6.72 -1.38 0.46
N ASN A 22 -7.15 -0.67 -0.56
CA ASN A 22 -8.35 -0.98 -1.34
C ASN A 22 -8.22 -2.37 -1.98
N GLN A 23 -9.35 -2.97 -2.29
CA GLN A 23 -9.40 -4.28 -2.91
C GLN A 23 -10.20 -4.23 -4.20
N ALA A 24 -9.74 -4.98 -5.20
CA ALA A 24 -10.49 -5.23 -6.42
C ALA A 24 -10.91 -6.69 -6.45
N VAL A 25 -12.22 -6.96 -6.39
CA VAL A 25 -12.77 -8.33 -6.35
C VAL A 25 -13.44 -8.64 -7.67
N PHE A 26 -13.06 -9.76 -8.27
CA PHE A 26 -13.57 -10.28 -9.53
C PHE A 26 -14.28 -11.61 -9.29
N GLY A 27 -15.50 -11.76 -9.81
CA GLY A 27 -16.14 -13.07 -9.93
C GLY A 27 -15.39 -13.98 -10.91
N GLY A 28 -15.55 -15.27 -10.78
CA GLY A 28 -14.97 -16.24 -11.72
C GLY A 28 -15.63 -16.17 -13.09
N HIS A 29 -14.88 -16.52 -14.14
CA HIS A 29 -15.38 -16.59 -15.50
C HIS A 29 -14.73 -17.75 -16.27
N GLY A 30 -15.52 -18.71 -16.70
CA GLY A 30 -14.98 -19.90 -17.37
C GLY A 30 -13.98 -20.65 -16.50
N ALA A 31 -12.72 -20.76 -16.94
CA ALA A 31 -11.63 -21.35 -16.17
C ALA A 31 -10.90 -20.34 -15.25
N THR A 32 -11.23 -19.05 -15.31
CA THR A 32 -10.65 -18.01 -14.45
C THR A 32 -11.31 -18.06 -13.08
N PRO A 33 -10.57 -18.28 -11.98
CA PRO A 33 -11.16 -18.31 -10.64
C PRO A 33 -11.57 -16.93 -10.17
N ALA A 34 -12.55 -16.88 -9.25
CA ALA A 34 -12.84 -15.65 -8.51
C ALA A 34 -11.56 -15.17 -7.82
N THR A 35 -11.26 -13.88 -7.96
CA THR A 35 -9.96 -13.32 -7.59
C THR A 35 -10.14 -12.04 -6.77
N VAL A 36 -9.30 -11.85 -5.74
CA VAL A 36 -9.12 -10.56 -5.05
C VAL A 36 -7.73 -10.02 -5.32
N VAL A 37 -7.64 -8.73 -5.67
CA VAL A 37 -6.38 -8.00 -5.75
C VAL A 37 -6.23 -7.19 -4.47
N ASP A 38 -5.14 -7.42 -3.76
CA ASP A 38 -4.80 -6.97 -2.42
C ASP A 38 -5.79 -7.39 -1.33
N THR A 39 -5.35 -7.47 -0.09
CA THR A 39 -6.13 -8.12 0.99
C THR A 39 -6.22 -7.29 2.28
N GLY A 40 -5.61 -6.09 2.28
CA GLY A 40 -5.63 -5.20 3.43
C GLY A 40 -4.70 -5.63 4.57
N PHE A 41 -4.80 -4.92 5.68
CA PHE A 41 -3.96 -5.12 6.88
C PHE A 41 -4.45 -6.30 7.73
N SER A 42 -3.54 -6.97 8.42
CA SER A 42 -3.81 -8.22 9.16
C SER A 42 -4.87 -8.08 10.24
N THR A 43 -4.89 -6.96 11.00
CA THR A 43 -5.93 -6.73 12.03
C THR A 43 -7.32 -6.53 11.43
N HIS A 44 -7.42 -6.23 10.14
CA HIS A 44 -8.67 -6.13 9.39
C HIS A 44 -9.02 -7.41 8.61
N ALA A 45 -8.30 -8.52 8.81
CA ALA A 45 -8.52 -9.76 8.06
C ALA A 45 -9.97 -10.25 8.13
N GLY A 46 -10.60 -10.23 9.31
CA GLY A 46 -12.01 -10.60 9.46
C GLY A 46 -12.96 -9.73 8.63
N GLN A 47 -12.70 -8.42 8.54
CA GLN A 47 -13.45 -7.51 7.69
C GLN A 47 -13.19 -7.81 6.19
N THR A 48 -11.94 -8.08 5.81
CA THR A 48 -11.58 -8.47 4.45
C THR A 48 -12.34 -9.72 4.01
N LEU A 49 -12.36 -10.77 4.84
CA LEU A 49 -13.10 -12.00 4.59
C LEU A 49 -14.58 -11.71 4.32
N ALA A 50 -15.23 -10.94 5.19
CA ALA A 50 -16.66 -10.62 5.04
C ALA A 50 -16.97 -9.78 3.79
N LEU A 51 -16.10 -8.82 3.46
CA LEU A 51 -16.27 -7.97 2.27
C LEU A 51 -16.06 -8.76 0.96
N VAL A 52 -15.07 -9.64 0.91
CA VAL A 52 -14.83 -10.52 -0.25
C VAL A 52 -16.01 -11.47 -0.44
N ASP A 53 -16.50 -12.12 0.61
CA ASP A 53 -17.67 -13.00 0.55
C ASP A 53 -18.91 -12.27 0.04
N HIS A 54 -19.13 -11.06 0.55
CA HIS A 54 -20.25 -10.23 0.10
C HIS A 54 -20.12 -9.85 -1.39
N ALA A 55 -18.92 -9.48 -1.83
CA ALA A 55 -18.67 -9.08 -3.21
C ALA A 55 -18.85 -10.25 -4.18
N LEU A 56 -18.45 -11.45 -3.78
CA LEU A 56 -18.56 -12.70 -4.54
C LEU A 56 -19.95 -13.37 -4.45
N ALA A 57 -20.85 -12.88 -3.58
CA ALA A 57 -22.22 -13.39 -3.42
C ALA A 57 -22.28 -14.90 -3.21
N GLY A 58 -21.33 -15.47 -2.49
CA GLY A 58 -21.24 -16.90 -2.16
C GLY A 58 -20.40 -17.74 -3.13
N GLU A 59 -19.87 -17.16 -4.18
CA GLU A 59 -18.87 -17.84 -5.01
C GLU A 59 -17.56 -18.01 -4.22
N PRO A 60 -16.92 -19.22 -4.26
CA PRO A 60 -15.67 -19.42 -3.55
C PRO A 60 -14.53 -18.62 -4.18
N LEU A 61 -13.74 -17.93 -3.34
CA LEU A 61 -12.50 -17.29 -3.77
C LEU A 61 -11.49 -18.37 -4.17
N GLY A 62 -10.90 -18.27 -5.36
CA GLY A 62 -9.88 -19.18 -5.85
C GLY A 62 -8.49 -18.55 -5.99
N ARG A 63 -8.38 -17.21 -5.98
CA ARG A 63 -7.09 -16.56 -6.16
C ARG A 63 -6.96 -15.24 -5.40
N ILE A 64 -5.77 -15.02 -4.86
CA ILE A 64 -5.26 -13.74 -4.38
C ILE A 64 -4.20 -13.25 -5.35
N VAL A 65 -4.19 -11.96 -5.62
CA VAL A 65 -3.15 -11.25 -6.39
C VAL A 65 -2.68 -10.08 -5.56
N ASN A 66 -1.38 -9.92 -5.34
CA ASN A 66 -0.85 -8.74 -4.64
C ASN A 66 -0.10 -7.82 -5.61
N THR A 67 -0.40 -6.52 -5.54
CA THR A 67 0.33 -5.50 -6.30
C THR A 67 1.76 -5.34 -5.78
N HIS A 68 1.94 -5.43 -4.48
CA HIS A 68 3.20 -5.49 -3.75
C HIS A 68 2.97 -6.06 -2.34
N LEU A 69 4.03 -6.23 -1.55
CA LEU A 69 3.94 -6.97 -0.29
C LEU A 69 4.08 -6.11 0.97
N HIS A 70 3.74 -4.82 0.94
CA HIS A 70 3.55 -4.11 2.20
C HIS A 70 2.38 -4.71 2.99
N SER A 71 2.47 -4.67 4.32
CA SER A 71 1.57 -5.38 5.23
C SER A 71 0.09 -5.00 5.07
N ASP A 72 -0.18 -3.81 4.61
CA ASP A 72 -1.53 -3.29 4.35
C ASP A 72 -2.11 -3.70 2.99
N HIS A 73 -1.32 -4.36 2.14
CA HIS A 73 -1.73 -4.97 0.88
C HIS A 73 -1.86 -6.49 0.96
N CYS A 74 -1.03 -7.15 1.78
CA CYS A 74 -0.99 -8.62 1.85
C CYS A 74 -1.34 -9.20 3.23
N GLY A 75 -1.65 -8.37 4.22
CA GLY A 75 -1.91 -8.81 5.60
C GLY A 75 -3.11 -9.74 5.77
N GLY A 76 -4.06 -9.75 4.84
CA GLY A 76 -5.20 -10.66 4.82
C GLY A 76 -4.94 -12.01 4.13
N ASN A 77 -3.80 -12.18 3.44
CA ASN A 77 -3.50 -13.38 2.62
C ASN A 77 -3.64 -14.67 3.44
N ALA A 78 -2.97 -14.76 4.57
CA ALA A 78 -2.99 -15.95 5.42
C ALA A 78 -4.41 -16.34 5.87
N ALA A 79 -5.25 -15.36 6.20
CA ALA A 79 -6.62 -15.62 6.61
C ALA A 79 -7.51 -16.12 5.46
N LEU A 80 -7.28 -15.64 4.25
CA LEU A 80 -7.98 -16.12 3.05
C LEU A 80 -7.49 -17.51 2.65
N GLN A 81 -6.18 -17.76 2.68
CA GLN A 81 -5.59 -19.09 2.39
C GLN A 81 -6.05 -20.16 3.39
N ALA A 82 -6.29 -19.80 4.65
CA ALA A 82 -6.76 -20.75 5.66
C ALA A 82 -8.13 -21.39 5.31
N ARG A 83 -8.86 -20.82 4.35
CA ARG A 83 -10.10 -21.41 3.82
C ARG A 83 -9.87 -22.62 2.90
N GLY A 84 -8.65 -22.78 2.38
CA GLY A 84 -8.27 -23.82 1.43
C GLY A 84 -8.65 -23.48 -0.03
N GLY A 85 -7.88 -24.03 -0.97
CA GLY A 85 -8.14 -23.87 -2.40
C GLY A 85 -7.91 -22.47 -2.98
N VAL A 86 -7.15 -21.61 -2.29
CA VAL A 86 -6.86 -20.23 -2.71
C VAL A 86 -5.39 -20.13 -3.10
N GLU A 87 -5.12 -19.94 -4.38
CA GLU A 87 -3.78 -19.62 -4.90
C GLU A 87 -3.40 -18.17 -4.64
N THR A 88 -2.13 -17.90 -4.36
CA THR A 88 -1.61 -16.55 -4.17
C THR A 88 -0.53 -16.22 -5.19
N TRP A 89 -0.76 -15.16 -5.97
CA TRP A 89 0.13 -14.66 -7.00
C TRP A 89 0.74 -13.34 -6.55
N ILE A 90 2.08 -13.25 -6.53
CA ILE A 90 2.82 -12.09 -6.03
C ILE A 90 3.85 -11.61 -7.07
N PRO A 91 4.39 -10.38 -6.97
CA PRO A 91 5.46 -9.93 -7.83
C PRO A 91 6.63 -10.93 -7.85
N VAL A 92 7.17 -11.21 -9.04
CA VAL A 92 8.16 -12.27 -9.26
C VAL A 92 9.40 -12.16 -8.37
N HIS A 93 9.84 -10.94 -8.09
CA HIS A 93 11.05 -10.70 -7.29
C HIS A 93 10.87 -11.00 -5.80
N ASN A 94 9.62 -11.07 -5.32
CA ASN A 94 9.33 -11.38 -3.93
C ASN A 94 9.18 -12.88 -3.62
N LEU A 95 9.17 -13.77 -4.63
CA LEU A 95 8.94 -15.21 -4.43
C LEU A 95 9.93 -15.81 -3.43
N ALA A 96 11.23 -15.57 -3.61
CA ALA A 96 12.27 -16.14 -2.73
C ALA A 96 12.15 -15.61 -1.29
N ALA A 97 11.80 -14.33 -1.12
CA ALA A 97 11.62 -13.72 0.20
C ALA A 97 10.41 -14.32 0.94
N VAL A 98 9.31 -14.58 0.23
CA VAL A 98 8.11 -15.22 0.80
C VAL A 98 8.36 -16.69 1.12
N GLU A 99 9.03 -17.45 0.25
CA GLU A 99 9.37 -18.84 0.49
C GLU A 99 10.19 -19.01 1.77
N GLN A 100 11.24 -18.17 1.94
CA GLN A 100 12.10 -18.16 3.12
C GLN A 100 11.49 -17.41 4.31
N TRP A 101 10.46 -16.62 4.09
CA TRP A 101 9.85 -15.68 5.03
C TRP A 101 10.86 -14.69 5.59
N ASP A 102 11.62 -14.08 4.68
CA ASP A 102 12.62 -13.06 5.01
C ASP A 102 11.94 -11.71 5.29
N GLU A 103 11.62 -11.46 6.57
CA GLU A 103 10.94 -10.24 7.01
C GLU A 103 11.80 -8.96 6.84
N ASP A 104 13.11 -9.09 6.66
CA ASP A 104 13.97 -7.94 6.35
C ASP A 104 13.84 -7.57 4.87
N ALA A 105 13.88 -8.55 3.96
CA ALA A 105 13.65 -8.34 2.54
C ALA A 105 12.21 -7.86 2.27
N LEU A 106 11.21 -8.37 3.01
CA LEU A 106 9.81 -7.96 2.93
C LEU A 106 9.51 -6.64 3.67
N SER A 107 10.52 -5.99 4.26
CA SER A 107 10.43 -4.72 5.00
C SER A 107 9.60 -4.72 6.29
N TYR A 108 9.08 -5.87 6.74
CA TYR A 108 8.23 -5.93 7.93
C TYR A 108 8.96 -5.55 9.21
N ARG A 109 10.23 -6.01 9.39
CA ARG A 109 11.06 -5.61 10.52
C ARG A 109 11.50 -4.16 10.45
N LEU A 110 11.76 -3.65 9.24
CA LEU A 110 12.16 -2.27 9.03
C LEU A 110 11.09 -1.29 9.52
N THR A 111 9.83 -1.58 9.26
CA THR A 111 8.68 -0.71 9.55
C THR A 111 7.97 -1.04 10.85
N ASP A 112 8.31 -2.17 11.50
CA ASP A 112 7.57 -2.76 12.64
C ASP A 112 6.09 -2.98 12.30
N GLN A 113 5.85 -3.47 11.07
CA GLN A 113 4.51 -3.80 10.56
C GLN A 113 4.44 -5.30 10.21
N PRO A 114 4.24 -6.18 11.20
CA PRO A 114 4.26 -7.63 10.98
C PRO A 114 3.10 -8.05 10.07
N CYS A 115 3.39 -9.04 9.22
CA CYS A 115 2.41 -9.69 8.37
C CYS A 115 2.36 -11.19 8.72
N PRO A 116 1.18 -11.80 8.85
CA PRO A 116 1.06 -13.24 9.02
C PRO A 116 1.63 -13.98 7.82
N ARG A 117 2.43 -15.04 8.08
CA ARG A 117 3.04 -15.83 7.03
C ARG A 117 1.99 -16.46 6.11
N PHE A 118 2.18 -16.32 4.82
CA PHE A 118 1.38 -16.92 3.75
C PHE A 118 2.30 -17.65 2.76
N VAL A 119 1.71 -18.40 1.83
CA VAL A 119 2.42 -19.11 0.76
C VAL A 119 2.16 -18.40 -0.57
N ALA A 120 3.18 -18.29 -1.41
CA ALA A 120 3.04 -17.81 -2.78
C ALA A 120 3.08 -19.02 -3.74
N ASP A 121 2.10 -19.12 -4.63
CA ASP A 121 1.94 -20.22 -5.56
C ASP A 121 2.46 -19.88 -6.95
N SER A 122 2.40 -18.60 -7.34
CA SER A 122 2.77 -18.13 -8.69
C SER A 122 3.29 -16.70 -8.70
N ALA A 123 3.97 -16.37 -9.80
CA ALA A 123 4.57 -15.06 -10.05
C ALA A 123 3.70 -14.16 -10.93
N LEU A 124 3.70 -12.87 -10.61
CA LEU A 124 3.30 -11.81 -11.52
C LEU A 124 4.57 -11.29 -12.22
N VAL A 125 4.69 -11.57 -13.52
CA VAL A 125 5.86 -11.20 -14.31
C VAL A 125 5.51 -9.99 -15.20
N PRO A 126 6.20 -8.83 -15.03
CA PRO A 126 5.98 -7.68 -15.90
C PRO A 126 6.17 -8.03 -17.38
N GLY A 127 5.24 -7.58 -18.22
CA GLY A 127 5.18 -7.91 -19.65
C GLY A 127 4.27 -9.09 -20.00
N GLU A 128 3.86 -9.87 -19.01
CA GLU A 128 2.86 -10.93 -19.19
C GLU A 128 1.42 -10.41 -18.97
N ARG A 129 0.46 -11.30 -19.09
CA ARG A 129 -0.97 -11.05 -18.85
C ARG A 129 -1.54 -12.03 -17.86
N ILE A 130 -2.50 -11.56 -17.07
CA ILE A 130 -3.31 -12.36 -16.16
C ILE A 130 -4.78 -12.19 -16.49
N ALA A 131 -5.54 -13.31 -16.45
CA ALA A 131 -6.99 -13.26 -16.57
C ALA A 131 -7.61 -12.94 -15.20
N LEU A 132 -8.41 -11.86 -15.13
CA LEU A 132 -9.20 -11.47 -13.97
C LEU A 132 -10.63 -11.18 -14.41
N GLY A 133 -11.59 -11.90 -13.85
CA GLY A 133 -12.97 -11.87 -14.34
C GLY A 133 -13.04 -12.25 -15.83
N GLU A 134 -13.68 -11.42 -16.63
CA GLU A 134 -13.87 -11.64 -18.08
C GLU A 134 -12.73 -11.06 -18.95
N ALA A 135 -11.73 -10.39 -18.34
CA ALA A 135 -10.73 -9.62 -19.08
C ALA A 135 -9.29 -10.12 -18.86
N ALA A 136 -8.44 -9.86 -19.86
CA ALA A 136 -7.00 -10.06 -19.76
C ALA A 136 -6.32 -8.75 -19.38
N TRP A 137 -5.61 -8.77 -18.26
CA TRP A 137 -4.91 -7.63 -17.69
C TRP A 137 -3.42 -7.72 -17.97
N GLU A 138 -2.83 -6.64 -18.41
CA GLU A 138 -1.38 -6.52 -18.61
C GLU A 138 -0.71 -6.25 -17.27
N ILE A 139 0.38 -6.98 -16.99
CA ILE A 139 1.20 -6.80 -15.79
C ILE A 139 2.34 -5.85 -16.15
N HIS A 140 2.43 -4.72 -15.47
CA HIS A 140 3.50 -3.75 -15.64
C HIS A 140 4.29 -3.60 -14.35
N ALA A 141 5.63 -3.48 -14.44
CA ALA A 141 6.44 -3.08 -13.30
C ALA A 141 6.08 -1.65 -12.87
N ALA A 142 6.03 -1.42 -11.57
CA ALA A 142 5.69 -0.13 -10.97
C ALA A 142 6.70 0.27 -9.86
N PRO A 143 8.02 0.25 -10.13
CA PRO A 143 9.02 0.56 -9.12
C PRO A 143 8.92 2.01 -8.67
N GLY A 144 9.20 2.24 -7.38
CA GLY A 144 9.19 3.58 -6.77
C GLY A 144 8.87 3.52 -5.29
N HIS A 145 7.59 3.45 -4.94
CA HIS A 145 7.13 3.22 -3.57
C HIS A 145 7.72 1.92 -3.00
N ASP A 146 7.58 0.84 -3.73
CA ASP A 146 8.24 -0.44 -3.57
C ASP A 146 8.92 -0.78 -4.91
N MET A 147 10.16 -1.32 -4.88
CA MET A 147 10.93 -1.60 -6.10
C MET A 147 10.41 -2.81 -6.88
N ASP A 148 9.72 -3.71 -6.21
CA ASP A 148 9.19 -4.95 -6.77
C ASP A 148 7.71 -4.85 -7.13
N ALA A 149 7.07 -3.69 -6.87
CA ALA A 149 5.66 -3.48 -7.13
C ALA A 149 5.28 -3.67 -8.59
N VAL A 150 4.06 -4.16 -8.81
CA VAL A 150 3.42 -4.24 -10.12
C VAL A 150 2.08 -3.49 -10.11
N MET A 151 1.64 -3.09 -11.30
CA MET A 151 0.31 -2.57 -11.57
C MET A 151 -0.35 -3.39 -12.67
N LEU A 152 -1.67 -3.44 -12.68
CA LEU A 152 -2.44 -4.23 -13.64
C LEU A 152 -3.27 -3.27 -14.52
N PHE A 153 -3.13 -3.38 -15.84
CA PHE A 153 -3.82 -2.54 -16.79
C PHE A 153 -4.73 -3.35 -17.72
N GLU A 154 -6.00 -2.95 -17.80
CA GLU A 154 -6.93 -3.52 -18.76
C GLU A 154 -7.08 -2.56 -19.96
N PRO A 155 -6.61 -2.95 -21.17
CA PRO A 155 -6.45 -2.00 -22.28
C PRO A 155 -7.74 -1.59 -22.98
N GLN A 156 -8.81 -2.39 -22.93
CA GLN A 156 -10.07 -2.07 -23.63
C GLN A 156 -10.87 -0.98 -22.91
N THR A 157 -11.05 -1.13 -21.59
CA THR A 157 -11.70 -0.12 -20.75
C THR A 157 -10.73 0.97 -20.29
N ARG A 158 -9.42 0.70 -20.43
CA ARG A 158 -8.33 1.55 -19.92
C ARG A 158 -8.43 1.75 -18.41
N THR A 159 -8.67 0.65 -17.70
CA THR A 159 -8.71 0.60 -16.23
C THR A 159 -7.37 0.18 -15.70
N LEU A 160 -6.84 0.91 -14.71
CA LEU A 160 -5.58 0.64 -14.04
C LEU A 160 -5.82 0.31 -12.57
N ILE A 161 -5.35 -0.84 -12.10
CA ILE A 161 -5.15 -1.13 -10.67
C ILE A 161 -3.70 -0.73 -10.38
N ALA A 162 -3.55 0.41 -9.70
CA ALA A 162 -2.24 1.06 -9.55
C ALA A 162 -1.49 0.65 -8.28
N GLY A 163 -2.14 -0.02 -7.33
CA GLY A 163 -1.55 -0.15 -6.00
C GLY A 163 -1.13 1.22 -5.48
N ASP A 164 0.09 1.33 -4.99
CA ASP A 164 0.63 2.56 -4.44
C ASP A 164 1.51 3.37 -5.42
N ALA A 165 1.43 3.02 -6.72
CA ALA A 165 2.15 3.76 -7.76
C ALA A 165 1.51 5.12 -8.08
N LEU A 166 0.19 5.27 -7.93
CA LEU A 166 -0.53 6.53 -8.20
C LEU A 166 -1.80 6.64 -7.35
N TRP A 167 -1.88 7.70 -6.55
CA TRP A 167 -3.08 8.12 -5.81
C TRP A 167 -3.62 9.45 -6.36
N GLU A 168 -4.90 9.76 -6.13
CA GLU A 168 -5.53 10.97 -6.67
C GLU A 168 -4.87 12.28 -6.20
N GLN A 169 -4.56 12.40 -4.91
CA GLN A 169 -4.14 13.67 -4.31
C GLN A 169 -2.84 13.60 -3.50
N ARG A 170 -2.32 12.42 -3.23
CA ARG A 170 -1.16 12.21 -2.36
C ARG A 170 -0.10 11.40 -3.12
N LEU A 171 1.05 11.26 -2.50
CA LEU A 171 2.13 10.39 -2.97
C LEU A 171 2.44 9.39 -1.85
N ALA A 172 2.56 8.13 -2.18
CA ALA A 172 3.03 7.10 -1.26
C ALA A 172 4.47 7.37 -0.82
N ILE A 173 4.88 6.83 0.31
CA ILE A 173 6.27 6.87 0.77
C ILE A 173 7.15 6.20 -0.30
N ILE A 174 8.27 6.81 -0.65
CA ILE A 174 9.25 6.20 -1.55
C ILE A 174 10.30 5.52 -0.67
N PHE A 175 10.03 4.27 -0.27
CA PHE A 175 10.85 3.56 0.72
C PHE A 175 12.33 3.40 0.35
N PRO A 176 12.71 3.13 -0.92
CA PRO A 176 14.11 3.05 -1.31
C PRO A 176 14.92 4.29 -0.92
N GLU A 177 14.35 5.48 -1.06
CA GLU A 177 15.00 6.73 -0.65
C GLU A 177 15.33 6.79 0.83
N LEU A 178 14.50 6.20 1.68
CA LEU A 178 14.74 6.17 3.12
C LEU A 178 15.96 5.32 3.49
N VAL A 179 16.24 4.29 2.72
CA VAL A 179 17.35 3.35 2.96
C VAL A 179 18.57 3.61 2.06
N GLY A 180 18.63 4.77 1.38
CA GLY A 180 19.80 5.20 0.61
C GLY A 180 19.90 4.61 -0.80
N ARG A 181 18.79 4.11 -1.34
CA ARG A 181 18.66 3.63 -2.71
C ARG A 181 17.86 4.65 -3.53
N ASP A 182 18.14 4.74 -4.83
CA ASP A 182 17.33 5.58 -5.72
C ASP A 182 15.90 5.02 -5.83
N GLY A 183 14.93 5.84 -5.51
CA GLY A 183 13.51 5.57 -5.67
C GLY A 183 12.81 6.68 -6.45
N PHE A 184 13.37 7.89 -6.49
CA PHE A 184 12.78 9.02 -7.23
C PHE A 184 12.85 8.79 -8.73
N GLY A 185 13.98 8.29 -9.27
CA GLY A 185 14.12 7.93 -10.67
C GLY A 185 13.07 6.91 -11.11
N PRO A 186 13.04 5.72 -10.50
CA PRO A 186 12.01 4.71 -10.75
C PRO A 186 10.58 5.23 -10.61
N THR A 187 10.29 6.08 -9.61
CA THR A 187 8.95 6.67 -9.47
C THR A 187 8.59 7.54 -10.70
N ARG A 188 9.49 8.37 -11.19
CA ARG A 188 9.26 9.17 -12.40
C ARG A 188 9.00 8.30 -13.64
N ASP A 189 9.75 7.22 -13.78
CA ASP A 189 9.60 6.29 -14.91
C ASP A 189 8.24 5.59 -14.85
N THR A 190 7.80 5.17 -13.66
CA THR A 190 6.46 4.60 -13.42
C THR A 190 5.37 5.61 -13.74
N LEU A 191 5.46 6.87 -13.27
CA LEU A 191 4.49 7.91 -13.62
C LEU A 191 4.45 8.19 -15.13
N SER A 192 5.60 8.12 -15.80
CA SER A 192 5.69 8.28 -17.25
C SER A 192 5.10 7.08 -18.00
N LEU A 193 5.22 5.87 -17.46
CA LEU A 193 4.56 4.69 -18.00
C LEU A 193 3.03 4.81 -17.86
N ILE A 194 2.52 5.21 -16.69
CA ILE A 194 1.07 5.42 -16.48
C ILE A 194 0.53 6.47 -17.47
N GLU A 195 1.27 7.55 -17.71
CA GLU A 195 0.88 8.55 -18.71
C GLU A 195 0.78 7.96 -20.13
N ARG A 196 1.74 7.12 -20.54
CA ARG A 196 1.70 6.43 -21.86
C ARG A 196 0.53 5.44 -21.98
N LEU A 197 0.20 4.73 -20.91
CA LEU A 197 -0.97 3.81 -20.87
C LEU A 197 -2.30 4.57 -20.96
N GLN A 198 -2.31 5.85 -20.60
CA GLN A 198 -3.48 6.73 -20.64
C GLN A 198 -4.72 6.11 -19.98
N PRO A 199 -4.68 5.64 -18.73
CA PRO A 199 -5.85 5.06 -18.10
C PRO A 199 -7.00 6.07 -18.02
N ARG A 200 -8.22 5.57 -18.10
CA ARG A 200 -9.45 6.36 -17.89
C ARG A 200 -9.93 6.31 -16.46
N ILE A 201 -9.65 5.20 -15.79
CA ILE A 201 -10.01 4.94 -14.40
C ILE A 201 -8.79 4.35 -13.72
N VAL A 202 -8.45 4.88 -12.54
CA VAL A 202 -7.44 4.34 -11.66
C VAL A 202 -8.10 3.84 -10.39
N LEU A 203 -7.76 2.61 -10.00
CA LEU A 203 -8.05 2.00 -8.72
C LEU A 203 -6.76 2.07 -7.90
N PRO A 204 -6.62 3.05 -6.98
CA PRO A 204 -5.43 3.21 -6.16
C PRO A 204 -5.43 2.24 -4.99
N GLY A 205 -4.27 2.00 -4.39
CA GLY A 205 -4.16 1.27 -3.12
C GLY A 205 -4.90 1.99 -1.99
N HIS A 206 -4.89 3.33 -2.00
CA HIS A 206 -5.59 4.13 -0.98
C HIS A 206 -6.38 5.28 -1.60
N GLY A 207 -7.53 5.59 -0.97
CA GLY A 207 -8.48 6.60 -1.46
C GLY A 207 -9.45 6.04 -2.49
N ARG A 208 -10.32 6.90 -3.03
CA ARG A 208 -11.36 6.47 -3.96
C ARG A 208 -10.83 6.24 -5.38
N PRO A 209 -11.48 5.38 -6.19
CA PRO A 209 -11.23 5.32 -7.62
C PRO A 209 -11.45 6.67 -8.29
N PHE A 210 -10.57 7.05 -9.23
CA PHE A 210 -10.61 8.36 -9.86
C PHE A 210 -10.38 8.30 -11.39
N GLY A 211 -10.74 9.38 -12.09
CA GLY A 211 -10.62 9.51 -13.55
C GLY A 211 -9.81 10.73 -14.00
N ASP A 212 -9.51 11.69 -13.12
CA ASP A 212 -8.64 12.82 -13.46
C ASP A 212 -7.15 12.42 -13.30
N VAL A 213 -6.72 11.54 -14.20
CA VAL A 213 -5.38 10.96 -14.17
C VAL A 213 -4.31 12.01 -14.49
N ALA A 214 -4.61 12.95 -15.38
CA ALA A 214 -3.65 13.99 -15.74
C ALA A 214 -3.31 14.88 -14.54
N GLN A 215 -4.32 15.27 -13.76
CA GLN A 215 -4.13 16.06 -12.53
C GLN A 215 -3.36 15.26 -11.48
N ALA A 216 -3.69 13.99 -11.27
CA ALA A 216 -3.00 13.13 -10.31
C ALA A 216 -1.52 12.94 -10.67
N LEU A 217 -1.20 12.72 -11.96
CA LEU A 217 0.18 12.63 -12.45
C LEU A 217 0.94 13.94 -12.26
N ALA A 218 0.33 15.07 -12.56
CA ALA A 218 0.97 16.38 -12.37
C ALA A 218 1.27 16.63 -10.88
N ALA A 219 0.31 16.38 -10.00
CA ALA A 219 0.49 16.54 -8.55
C ALA A 219 1.57 15.59 -7.99
N SER A 220 1.62 14.33 -8.46
CA SER A 220 2.63 13.36 -8.05
C SER A 220 4.03 13.77 -8.49
N ARG A 221 4.19 14.22 -9.75
CA ARG A 221 5.47 14.72 -10.29
C ARG A 221 5.99 15.94 -9.53
N GLU A 222 5.09 16.87 -9.20
CA GLU A 222 5.45 18.05 -8.40
C GLU A 222 5.99 17.66 -7.03
N ARG A 223 5.34 16.68 -6.36
CA ARG A 223 5.77 16.17 -5.05
C ARG A 223 7.10 15.45 -5.14
N VAL A 224 7.30 14.57 -6.14
CA VAL A 224 8.59 13.90 -6.37
C VAL A 224 9.69 14.94 -6.54
N ALA A 225 9.50 15.93 -7.43
CA ALA A 225 10.46 17.00 -7.64
C ALA A 225 10.73 17.84 -6.38
N ALA A 226 9.71 18.06 -5.53
CA ALA A 226 9.90 18.75 -4.26
C ALA A 226 10.73 17.91 -3.27
N PHE A 227 10.52 16.61 -3.20
CA PHE A 227 11.26 15.68 -2.36
C PHE A 227 12.72 15.49 -2.84
N GLU A 228 12.95 15.46 -4.15
CA GLU A 228 14.31 15.45 -4.72
C GLU A 228 15.12 16.69 -4.34
N ARG A 229 14.48 17.87 -4.39
CA ARG A 229 15.13 19.11 -3.95
C ARG A 229 15.36 19.20 -2.45
N GLN A 230 14.53 18.54 -1.65
CA GLN A 230 14.54 18.59 -0.18
C GLN A 230 14.25 17.19 0.40
N PRO A 231 15.24 16.25 0.38
CA PRO A 231 15.04 14.87 0.85
C PRO A 231 14.59 14.75 2.30
N GLU A 232 14.94 15.74 3.14
CA GLU A 232 14.47 15.82 4.53
C GLU A 232 12.94 15.99 4.64
N ARG A 233 12.30 16.63 3.66
CA ARG A 233 10.82 16.71 3.60
C ARG A 233 10.20 15.35 3.31
N HIS A 234 10.83 14.55 2.45
CA HIS A 234 10.39 13.18 2.22
C HIS A 234 10.53 12.33 3.48
N ALA A 235 11.66 12.44 4.20
CA ALA A 235 11.87 11.75 5.46
C ALA A 235 10.83 12.15 6.52
N GLN A 236 10.49 13.44 6.63
CA GLN A 236 9.43 13.92 7.53
C GLN A 236 8.03 13.42 7.12
N HIS A 237 7.75 13.39 5.81
CA HIS A 237 6.52 12.82 5.27
C HIS A 237 6.38 11.33 5.63
N ALA A 238 7.45 10.57 5.46
CA ALA A 238 7.49 9.15 5.81
C ALA A 238 7.29 8.92 7.32
N ALA A 239 8.00 9.69 8.17
CA ALA A 239 7.85 9.61 9.62
C ALA A 239 6.40 9.84 10.06
N ARG A 240 5.76 10.87 9.49
CA ARG A 240 4.36 11.17 9.76
C ARG A 240 3.44 10.04 9.31
N ALA A 241 3.59 9.56 8.08
CA ALA A 241 2.73 8.52 7.53
C ALA A 241 2.83 7.22 8.35
N LEU A 242 4.04 6.75 8.64
CA LEU A 242 4.27 5.54 9.44
C LEU A 242 3.70 5.66 10.87
N LEU A 243 3.85 6.84 11.50
CA LEU A 243 3.25 7.09 12.81
C LEU A 243 1.72 7.04 12.76
N MET A 244 1.13 7.60 11.71
CA MET A 244 -0.32 7.54 11.49
C MET A 244 -0.79 6.09 11.30
N PHE A 245 -0.07 5.28 10.51
CA PHE A 245 -0.38 3.87 10.32
C PHE A 245 -0.33 3.10 11.63
N HIS A 246 0.71 3.27 12.43
CA HIS A 246 0.82 2.64 13.74
C HIS A 246 -0.34 3.04 14.67
N LEU A 247 -0.66 4.33 14.74
CA LEU A 247 -1.79 4.79 15.57
C LEU A 247 -3.16 4.36 15.04
N LEU A 248 -3.32 4.15 13.73
CA LEU A 248 -4.54 3.54 13.17
C LEU A 248 -4.67 2.07 13.55
N GLU A 249 -3.54 1.35 13.67
CA GLU A 249 -3.51 -0.05 14.13
C GLU A 249 -3.83 -0.17 15.62
N VAL A 250 -3.07 0.53 16.47
CA VAL A 250 -3.20 0.42 17.94
C VAL A 250 -4.33 1.30 18.51
N ARG A 251 -4.89 2.19 17.67
CA ARG A 251 -5.92 3.19 17.96
C ARG A 251 -5.45 4.36 18.81
N GLU A 252 -4.75 4.08 19.90
CA GLU A 252 -4.16 5.07 20.79
C GLU A 252 -2.94 4.49 21.51
N SER A 253 -2.00 5.35 21.92
CA SER A 253 -0.81 4.96 22.68
C SER A 253 -0.46 6.01 23.71
N GLY A 254 0.19 5.63 24.80
CA GLY A 254 0.80 6.59 25.73
C GLY A 254 1.89 7.40 25.00
N PHE A 255 2.04 8.69 25.33
CA PHE A 255 3.06 9.53 24.67
C PHE A 255 4.48 8.94 24.81
N ALA A 256 4.85 8.49 26.02
CA ALA A 256 6.15 7.89 26.26
C ALA A 256 6.33 6.56 25.51
N ASP A 257 5.29 5.73 25.45
CA ASP A 257 5.31 4.44 24.74
C ASP A 257 5.47 4.66 23.23
N LEU A 258 4.80 5.68 22.69
CA LEU A 258 4.90 6.05 21.27
C LEU A 258 6.30 6.54 20.91
N VAL A 259 6.92 7.38 21.74
CA VAL A 259 8.31 7.81 21.58
C VAL A 259 9.26 6.61 21.65
N ALA A 260 9.07 5.72 22.62
CA ALA A 260 9.87 4.51 22.75
C ALA A 260 9.72 3.58 21.56
N TRP A 261 8.48 3.44 21.00
CA TRP A 261 8.22 2.68 19.78
C TRP A 261 8.98 3.29 18.59
N MET A 262 8.91 4.60 18.37
CA MET A 262 9.67 5.26 17.30
C MET A 262 11.17 5.04 17.43
N CYS A 263 11.72 5.09 18.65
CA CYS A 263 13.16 4.88 18.88
C CYS A 263 13.61 3.45 18.58
N ARG A 264 12.78 2.42 18.83
CA ARG A 264 13.15 1.01 18.55
C ARG A 264 12.88 0.59 17.11
N THR A 265 11.93 1.22 16.40
CA THR A 265 11.58 0.89 15.02
C THR A 265 12.67 1.35 14.06
N PRO A 266 13.32 0.45 13.29
CA PRO A 266 14.52 0.77 12.53
C PRO A 266 14.39 1.91 11.53
N ILE A 267 13.23 2.02 10.85
CA ILE A 267 13.00 3.05 9.84
C ILE A 267 13.09 4.47 10.44
N TYR A 268 12.65 4.68 11.69
CA TYR A 268 12.70 5.99 12.31
C TYR A 268 14.13 6.45 12.60
N ARG A 269 15.02 5.50 12.95
CA ARG A 269 16.46 5.81 13.08
C ARG A 269 17.06 6.29 11.76
N THR A 270 16.68 5.62 10.67
CA THR A 270 17.11 6.03 9.31
C THR A 270 16.59 7.42 8.95
N VAL A 271 15.30 7.70 9.23
CA VAL A 271 14.68 9.01 9.01
C VAL A 271 15.33 10.10 9.85
N ALA A 272 15.58 9.85 11.15
CA ALA A 272 16.23 10.80 12.05
C ALA A 272 17.65 11.16 11.59
N ARG A 273 18.45 10.15 11.20
CA ARG A 273 19.80 10.37 10.66
C ARG A 273 19.81 11.21 9.38
N ARG A 274 18.83 11.04 8.48
CA ARG A 274 18.67 11.89 7.29
C ARG A 274 18.31 13.33 7.65
N GLY A 275 17.66 13.55 8.79
CA GLY A 275 17.42 14.86 9.38
C GLY A 275 18.64 15.43 10.16
N GLY A 276 19.82 14.80 10.07
CA GLY A 276 21.04 15.24 10.75
C GLY A 276 21.08 14.92 12.25
N MET A 277 20.22 14.01 12.73
CA MET A 277 20.22 13.58 14.14
C MET A 277 21.10 12.38 14.33
N ASP A 278 21.86 12.35 15.41
CA ASP A 278 22.53 11.16 15.91
C ASP A 278 21.61 10.34 16.83
N ASP A 279 22.01 9.11 17.12
CA ASP A 279 21.21 8.19 17.91
C ASP A 279 20.99 8.67 19.36
N SER A 280 21.88 9.55 19.91
CA SER A 280 21.74 10.11 21.27
C SER A 280 20.57 11.09 21.38
N ARG A 281 20.14 11.67 20.27
CA ARG A 281 19.03 12.64 20.19
C ARG A 281 17.74 12.06 19.60
N ALA A 282 17.71 10.73 19.33
CA ALA A 282 16.58 10.09 18.71
C ALA A 282 15.27 10.26 19.52
N ALA A 283 15.35 10.16 20.85
CA ALA A 283 14.19 10.34 21.73
C ALA A 283 13.66 11.79 21.70
N ASP A 284 14.53 12.79 21.73
CA ASP A 284 14.14 14.20 21.64
C ASP A 284 13.49 14.50 20.28
N TRP A 285 14.07 13.96 19.21
CA TRP A 285 13.53 14.09 17.87
C TRP A 285 12.13 13.45 17.75
N ALA A 286 11.98 12.20 18.23
CA ALA A 286 10.70 11.50 18.22
C ALA A 286 9.63 12.24 19.01
N ALA A 287 9.97 12.67 20.25
CA ALA A 287 9.06 13.45 21.08
C ALA A 287 8.67 14.79 20.41
N GLY A 288 9.63 15.50 19.81
CA GLY A 288 9.38 16.72 19.06
C GLY A 288 8.52 16.48 17.81
N HIS A 289 8.66 15.34 17.15
CA HIS A 289 7.83 14.96 15.99
C HIS A 289 6.38 14.71 16.40
N VAL A 290 6.14 13.95 17.46
CA VAL A 290 4.79 13.69 17.98
C VAL A 290 4.11 14.99 18.43
N ARG A 291 4.82 15.86 19.21
CA ARG A 291 4.27 17.15 19.67
C ARG A 291 3.85 18.03 18.50
N ARG A 292 4.69 18.18 17.48
CA ARG A 292 4.34 18.96 16.27
C ARG A 292 3.06 18.44 15.61
N LEU A 293 2.87 17.13 15.51
CA LEU A 293 1.65 16.58 14.91
C LEU A 293 0.41 16.79 15.77
N VAL A 294 0.56 16.90 17.09
CA VAL A 294 -0.50 17.32 18.00
C VAL A 294 -0.80 18.81 17.82
N ASP A 295 0.23 19.68 17.80
CA ASP A 295 0.10 21.13 17.59
C ASP A 295 -0.53 21.45 16.22
N ASP A 296 -0.15 20.72 15.17
CA ASP A 296 -0.72 20.84 13.82
C ASP A 296 -2.14 20.27 13.73
N GLY A 297 -2.68 19.69 14.81
CA GLY A 297 -4.01 19.11 14.86
C GLY A 297 -4.19 17.84 14.04
N VAL A 298 -3.11 17.15 13.69
CA VAL A 298 -3.11 15.84 13.02
C VAL A 298 -3.38 14.72 14.02
N LEU A 299 -2.76 14.83 15.19
CA LEU A 299 -3.00 13.97 16.34
C LEU A 299 -3.79 14.73 17.40
N ILE A 300 -4.37 13.98 18.31
CA ILE A 300 -4.97 14.51 19.55
C ILE A 300 -4.27 13.84 20.73
N GLU A 301 -4.07 14.60 21.80
CA GLU A 301 -3.58 14.08 23.07
C GLU A 301 -4.65 14.33 24.14
N LEU A 302 -5.11 13.26 24.80
CA LEU A 302 -6.09 13.30 25.87
C LEU A 302 -5.59 12.40 27.01
N GLU A 303 -5.47 12.97 28.20
CA GLU A 303 -5.04 12.24 29.42
C GLU A 303 -3.72 11.46 29.23
N GLY A 304 -2.76 12.06 28.48
CA GLY A 304 -1.47 11.44 28.19
C GLY A 304 -1.49 10.34 27.13
N ARG A 305 -2.63 10.13 26.47
CA ARG A 305 -2.76 9.21 25.32
C ARG A 305 -2.87 9.97 24.01
N VAL A 306 -2.17 9.48 23.01
CA VAL A 306 -2.09 10.06 21.66
C VAL A 306 -2.88 9.18 20.69
N ALA A 307 -3.70 9.78 19.87
CA ALA A 307 -4.47 9.10 18.81
C ALA A 307 -4.53 9.96 17.54
N VAL A 308 -4.90 9.33 16.42
CA VAL A 308 -5.21 10.05 15.19
C VAL A 308 -6.48 10.87 15.41
N ARG A 309 -6.46 12.15 15.01
CA ARG A 309 -7.68 12.98 15.06
C ARG A 309 -8.73 12.40 14.11
N PRO A 310 -9.94 12.10 14.57
CA PRO A 310 -11.02 11.73 13.67
C PRO A 310 -11.26 12.85 12.64
N GLN A 311 -11.28 12.48 11.36
CA GLN A 311 -11.69 13.44 10.33
C GLN A 311 -13.20 13.66 10.46
N ALA A 312 -13.66 14.92 10.45
CA ALA A 312 -15.08 15.21 10.33
C ALA A 312 -15.59 14.57 9.03
N GLN A 313 -16.64 13.75 9.16
CA GLN A 313 -17.29 13.07 8.04
C GLN A 313 -17.97 14.08 7.12
#